data_b621d8ce0de917214cea557ab6660c66
#
_entry.id   b621d8ce0de917214cea557ab6660c66
#
_cell.length_a   1.000
_cell.length_b   1.000
_cell.length_c   1.000
_cell.angle_alpha   90.00
_cell.angle_beta   90.00
_cell.angle_gamma   90.00
#
_symmetry.space_group_name_H-M   'P 1'
#
loop_
_entity.id
_entity.type
_entity.pdbx_description
1 polymer ?
#
loop_
_entity_poly.entity_id
_entity_poly.type
_entity_poly.pdbx_seq_one_letter_code
_entity_poly.pdbx_strand_id
1 'polypeptide(L)' 'MNSDPTLGDEIAALAAQLEAGEYRLITKIGEFDAQGGYAREGALSCAHWLSYRVGLGLGPAREKVRVARLLPK' A
#
# COMPACT_ATOMS: atom_id res chain seq x y z
N MET A 1 35.42 6.78 -11.31
CA MET A 1 34.88 6.39 -11.38
C MET A 1 33.97 6.38 -11.69
N ASN A 2 33.77 6.02 -11.69
CA ASN A 2 32.74 6.05 -12.40
C ASN A 2 31.62 5.41 -11.84
N SER A 3 30.56 6.04 -11.55
CA SER A 3 29.39 5.36 -11.20
C SER A 3 28.95 4.61 -12.41
N ASP A 4 28.43 3.46 -12.17
CA ASP A 4 27.92 2.64 -13.24
C ASP A 4 26.58 3.18 -13.66
N PRO A 5 26.45 3.73 -14.88
CA PRO A 5 25.14 4.26 -15.32
C PRO A 5 24.05 3.19 -15.30
N THR A 6 24.43 1.93 -15.57
CA THR A 6 23.49 0.84 -15.55
C THR A 6 22.90 0.63 -14.15
N LEU A 7 23.72 0.75 -13.13
CA LEU A 7 23.24 0.60 -11.76
C LEU A 7 22.27 1.74 -11.40
N GLY A 8 22.60 2.97 -11.82
CA GLY A 8 21.68 4.08 -11.60
C GLY A 8 20.36 3.88 -12.29
N ASP A 9 20.39 3.36 -13.52
CA ASP A 9 19.16 3.05 -14.25
C ASP A 9 18.35 1.98 -13.55
N GLU A 10 19.01 0.96 -13.00
CA GLU A 10 18.34 -0.10 -12.27
C GLU A 10 17.65 0.43 -11.02
N ILE A 11 18.35 1.30 -10.30
CA ILE A 11 17.75 1.93 -9.11
C ILE A 11 16.50 2.72 -9.48
N ALA A 12 16.59 3.52 -10.53
CA ALA A 12 15.47 4.33 -10.97
C ALA A 12 14.28 3.44 -11.38
N ALA A 13 14.56 2.35 -12.08
CA ALA A 13 13.49 1.44 -12.51
C ALA A 13 12.82 0.77 -11.31
N LEU A 14 13.63 0.33 -10.35
CA LEU A 14 13.08 -0.31 -9.14
C LEU A 14 12.25 0.67 -8.33
N ALA A 15 12.72 1.91 -8.21
CA ALA A 15 11.97 2.93 -7.48
C ALA A 15 10.62 3.18 -8.15
N ALA A 16 10.60 3.25 -9.48
CA ALA A 16 9.35 3.45 -10.21
C ALA A 16 8.40 2.27 -10.01
N GLN A 17 8.93 1.04 -9.99
CA GLN A 17 8.11 -0.14 -9.76
C GLN A 17 7.52 -0.16 -8.36
N LEU A 18 8.31 0.26 -7.36
CA LEU A 18 7.82 0.34 -5.99
C LEU A 18 6.70 1.36 -5.87
N GLU A 19 6.86 2.53 -6.50
CA GLU A 19 5.81 3.54 -6.48
C GLU A 19 4.54 3.05 -7.15
N ALA A 20 4.67 2.39 -8.30
CA ALA A 20 3.52 1.83 -9.01
C ALA A 20 2.84 0.75 -8.17
N GLY A 21 3.65 -0.08 -7.49
CA GLY A 21 3.13 -1.11 -6.59
C GLY A 21 2.40 -0.51 -5.41
N GLU A 22 2.95 0.59 -4.85
CA GLU A 22 2.29 1.26 -3.74
C GLU A 22 0.93 1.83 -4.17
N TYR A 23 0.85 2.41 -5.34
CA TYR A 23 -0.42 2.93 -5.86
C TYR A 23 -1.46 1.81 -5.99
N ARG A 24 -1.04 0.67 -6.57
CA ARG A 24 -1.93 -0.49 -6.71
C ARG A 24 -2.38 -1.00 -5.35
N LEU A 25 -1.47 -1.04 -4.38
CA LEU A 25 -1.80 -1.48 -3.03
C LEU A 25 -2.85 -0.56 -2.41
N ILE A 26 -2.64 0.75 -2.48
CA ILE A 26 -3.58 1.72 -1.93
C ILE A 26 -4.95 1.59 -2.60
N THR A 27 -4.97 1.40 -3.93
CA THR A 27 -6.21 1.23 -4.66
C THR A 27 -6.97 -0.01 -4.18
N LYS A 28 -6.26 -1.13 -4.01
CA LYS A 28 -6.88 -2.37 -3.53
C LYS A 28 -7.40 -2.23 -2.10
N ILE A 29 -6.65 -1.53 -1.25
CA ILE A 29 -7.09 -1.28 0.11
C ILE A 29 -8.39 -0.48 0.09
N GLY A 30 -8.49 0.52 -0.78
CA GLY A 30 -9.71 1.31 -0.90
C GLY A 30 -10.91 0.47 -1.31
N GLU A 31 -10.73 -0.43 -2.27
CA GLU A 31 -11.80 -1.33 -2.70
C GLU A 31 -12.23 -2.25 -1.56
N PHE A 32 -11.26 -2.83 -0.88
CA PHE A 32 -11.51 -3.76 0.22
C PHE A 32 -12.23 -3.05 1.37
N ASP A 33 -11.79 -1.84 1.70
CA ASP A 33 -12.41 -1.03 2.73
C ASP A 33 -13.85 -0.69 2.37
N ALA A 34 -14.08 -0.25 1.13
CA ALA A 34 -15.41 0.15 0.67
C ALA A 34 -16.39 -1.03 0.66
N GLN A 35 -15.88 -2.24 0.38
CA GLN A 35 -16.71 -3.43 0.33
C GLN A 35 -16.93 -4.06 1.70
N GLY A 36 -16.28 -3.54 2.73
CA GLY A 36 -16.39 -4.10 4.07
C GLY A 36 -15.73 -5.46 4.22
N GLY A 37 -14.73 -5.75 3.37
CA GLY A 37 -14.07 -7.05 3.39
C GLY A 37 -13.44 -7.39 4.72
N TYR A 38 -12.92 -6.39 5.41
CA TYR A 38 -12.29 -6.61 6.71
C TYR A 38 -13.30 -7.16 7.73
N ALA A 39 -14.56 -6.68 7.68
CA ALA A 39 -15.59 -7.13 8.61
C ALA A 39 -15.95 -8.59 8.38
N ARG A 40 -16.01 -9.01 7.13
CA ARG A 40 -16.28 -10.40 6.80
C ARG A 40 -15.19 -11.33 7.33
N GLU A 41 -13.98 -10.81 7.50
CA GLU A 41 -12.87 -11.59 8.04
C GLU A 41 -12.66 -11.38 9.54
N GLY A 42 -13.60 -10.71 10.20
CA GLY A 42 -13.60 -10.60 11.64
C GLY A 42 -12.77 -9.46 12.22
N ALA A 43 -12.28 -8.55 11.39
CA ALA A 43 -11.50 -7.43 11.89
C ALA A 43 -12.42 -6.25 12.23
N LEU A 44 -11.99 -5.43 13.19
CA LEU A 44 -12.76 -4.28 13.63
C LEU A 44 -12.74 -3.14 12.63
N SER A 45 -11.67 -3.05 11.84
CA SER A 45 -11.52 -2.00 10.83
C SER A 45 -10.54 -2.48 9.78
N CYS A 46 -10.52 -1.78 8.65
CA CYS A 46 -9.57 -2.09 7.59
C CYS A 46 -8.12 -1.95 8.08
N ALA A 47 -7.85 -0.94 8.91
CA ALA A 47 -6.50 -0.76 9.45
C ALA A 47 -6.11 -1.93 10.36
N HIS A 48 -7.02 -2.42 11.19
CA HIS A 48 -6.74 -3.59 12.01
C HIS A 48 -6.48 -4.82 11.16
N TRP A 49 -7.26 -4.99 10.10
CA TRP A 49 -7.04 -6.11 9.18
C TRP A 49 -5.65 -6.04 8.55
N LEU A 50 -5.24 -4.86 8.09
CA LEU A 50 -3.91 -4.68 7.51
C LEU A 50 -2.80 -4.97 8.51
N SER A 51 -3.00 -4.53 9.76
CA SER A 51 -2.00 -4.75 10.79
C SER A 51 -1.79 -6.24 11.05
N TYR A 52 -2.87 -6.95 11.18
CA TYR A 52 -2.81 -8.37 11.55
C TYR A 52 -2.52 -9.27 10.34
N ARG A 53 -3.13 -9.00 9.21
CA ARG A 53 -3.01 -9.90 8.04
C ARG A 53 -1.76 -9.64 7.23
N VAL A 54 -1.34 -8.38 7.15
CA VAL A 54 -0.21 -7.98 6.30
C VAL A 54 1.02 -7.68 7.13
N GLY A 55 0.85 -7.44 8.42
CA GLY A 55 1.97 -7.19 9.31
C GLY A 55 2.39 -5.73 9.39
N LEU A 56 1.55 -4.82 8.92
CA LEU A 56 1.83 -3.40 9.03
C LEU A 56 1.56 -2.93 10.47
N GLY A 57 2.36 -1.99 10.96
CA GLY A 57 2.04 -1.32 12.20
C GLY A 57 0.70 -0.60 12.07
N LEU A 58 0.00 -0.43 13.18
CA LEU A 58 -1.34 0.15 13.15
C LEU A 58 -1.33 1.60 12.65
N GLY A 59 -0.30 2.38 13.03
CA GLY A 59 -0.17 3.74 12.53
C GLY A 59 -0.02 3.81 11.01
N PRO A 60 0.95 3.11 10.43
CA PRO A 60 1.07 3.05 8.97
C PRO A 60 -0.17 2.47 8.30
N ALA A 61 -0.83 1.48 8.92
CA ALA A 61 -2.05 0.92 8.36
C ALA A 61 -3.17 1.95 8.29
N ARG A 62 -3.34 2.73 9.36
CA ARG A 62 -4.34 3.80 9.38
C ARG A 62 -4.07 4.84 8.32
N GLU A 63 -2.80 5.17 8.13
CA GLU A 63 -2.43 6.17 7.12
C GLU A 63 -2.75 5.67 5.72
N LYS A 64 -2.47 4.39 5.44
CA LYS A 64 -2.79 3.83 4.12
C LYS A 64 -4.29 3.83 3.86
N VAL A 65 -5.09 3.51 4.85
CA VAL A 65 -6.54 3.54 4.68
C VAL A 65 -7.02 4.97 4.45
N ARG A 66 -6.47 5.93 5.20
CA ARG A 66 -6.82 7.34 5.03
C ARG A 66 -6.55 7.81 3.60
N VAL A 67 -5.36 7.49 3.09
CA VAL A 67 -5.00 7.88 1.72
C VAL A 67 -5.89 7.18 0.71
N ALA A 68 -6.18 5.89 0.93
CA ALA A 68 -7.03 5.13 0.01
C ALA A 68 -8.41 5.76 -0.12
N ARG A 69 -8.95 6.29 0.97
CA ARG A 69 -10.27 6.92 0.95
C ARG A 69 -10.28 8.24 0.19
N LEU A 70 -9.11 8.84 -0.03
CA LEU A 70 -9.00 10.09 -0.77
C LEU A 70 -8.84 9.88 -2.27
N LEU A 71 -8.59 8.66 -2.72
CA LEU A 71 -8.41 8.41 -4.14
C LEU A 71 -9.74 8.55 -4.89
N PRO A 72 -9.70 9.06 -6.12
CA PRO A 72 -10.92 9.14 -6.95
C PRO A 72 -11.48 7.75 -7.19
N LYS A 73 -12.79 7.68 -7.28
CA LYS A 73 -13.48 6.42 -7.55
C LYS A 73 -13.84 6.26 -9.01
#